data_e1de3711a6ff87d2c6f160c529f257c4
#
_entry.id   e1de3711a6ff87d2c6f160c529f257c4
#
_cell.length_a   1.000
_cell.length_b   1.000
_cell.length_c   1.000
_cell.angle_alpha   90.00
_cell.angle_beta   90.00
_cell.angle_gamma   90.00
#
_symmetry.space_group_name_H-M   'P 1'
#
loop_
_entity.id
_entity.type
_entity.pdbx_description
1 polymer ?
#
loop_
_entity_poly.entity_id
_entity_poly.type
_entity_poly.pdbx_seq_one_letter_code
_entity_poly.pdbx_strand_id
1 'polypeptide(L)'
;MLNSYADSIGQMPYPTLNIDLKLNPSGISCELVHELEYLQPYGAGNPQPLFGLYNMKLTGITPIGGGKHLRLSVCRGEQYLNVMYFSHTKDDFIFSVGDSVDLAVTLDINQYNGAENVSVVVRDIKLSEENPLECLQSVRIYEKMCINDSISADDLSKIMPTRADFAIIYRKIKSAPELKTSLAKLWCEMGCGKISCGKIKVILTAMTQLKLISCEENGDVISLKALEYSGKADLSKAPVMIKMQEGANNRF
;
A
#
# COMPACT_ATOMS: atom_id res chain seq x y z
N MET A 1 -14.56 0.72 -29.67
CA MET A 1 -14.11 2.12 -29.88
C MET A 1 -13.48 2.71 -28.61
N LEU A 2 -14.14 2.76 -27.43
CA LEU A 2 -13.53 3.27 -26.19
C LEU A 2 -12.35 2.41 -25.69
N ASN A 3 -12.45 1.10 -25.73
CA ASN A 3 -11.35 0.21 -25.30
C ASN A 3 -10.12 0.33 -26.21
N SER A 4 -10.32 0.41 -27.54
CA SER A 4 -9.22 0.59 -28.49
C SER A 4 -8.54 1.97 -28.35
N TYR A 5 -9.27 2.99 -27.91
CA TYR A 5 -8.70 4.29 -27.59
C TYR A 5 -7.92 4.24 -26.26
N ALA A 6 -8.45 3.57 -25.24
CA ALA A 6 -7.73 3.36 -23.98
C ALA A 6 -6.41 2.59 -24.20
N ASP A 7 -6.43 1.55 -25.05
CA ASP A 7 -5.23 0.79 -25.43
C ASP A 7 -4.21 1.66 -26.19
N SER A 8 -4.69 2.64 -26.97
CA SER A 8 -3.82 3.56 -27.72
C SER A 8 -3.13 4.63 -26.85
N ILE A 9 -3.70 4.97 -25.69
CA ILE A 9 -3.11 5.93 -24.74
C ILE A 9 -1.89 5.32 -24.01
N GLY A 10 -1.71 4.00 -24.07
CA GLY A 10 -0.64 3.32 -23.40
C GLY A 10 -0.85 3.21 -21.90
N GLN A 11 0.09 3.67 -21.09
CA GLN A 11 -0.04 3.57 -19.63
C GLN A 11 -1.04 4.61 -19.11
N MET A 12 -2.10 4.17 -18.42
CA MET A 12 -2.90 5.09 -17.62
C MET A 12 -2.01 5.78 -16.59
N PRO A 13 -2.06 7.13 -16.50
CA PRO A 13 -1.31 7.84 -15.48
C PRO A 13 -1.78 7.39 -14.09
N TYR A 14 -0.85 7.28 -13.16
CA TYR A 14 -1.21 7.02 -11.77
C TYR A 14 -1.96 8.23 -11.20
N PRO A 15 -3.02 8.02 -10.43
CA PRO A 15 -3.63 9.09 -9.68
C PRO A 15 -2.57 9.75 -8.79
N THR A 16 -2.38 11.05 -8.92
CA THR A 16 -1.47 11.84 -8.09
C THR A 16 -2.26 12.78 -7.20
N LEU A 17 -1.85 12.89 -5.95
CA LEU A 17 -2.40 13.82 -5.00
C LEU A 17 -1.38 14.94 -4.78
N ASN A 18 -1.75 16.17 -5.12
CA ASN A 18 -0.88 17.32 -4.93
C ASN A 18 -1.01 17.83 -3.49
N ILE A 19 0.10 17.93 -2.80
CA ILE A 19 0.20 18.49 -1.46
C ILE A 19 0.57 19.97 -1.60
N ASP A 20 -0.27 20.86 -1.07
CA ASP A 20 -0.04 22.31 -1.16
C ASP A 20 1.07 22.76 -0.21
N LEU A 21 1.11 22.22 1.00
CA LEU A 21 2.10 22.59 2.01
C LEU A 21 2.48 21.43 2.93
N LYS A 22 3.76 21.32 3.25
CA LYS A 22 4.23 20.45 4.35
C LYS A 22 3.94 21.14 5.68
N LEU A 23 3.28 20.40 6.58
CA LEU A 23 2.89 20.93 7.89
C LEU A 23 3.62 20.21 9.02
N ASN A 24 4.06 20.97 10.01
CA ASN A 24 4.55 20.39 11.25
C ASN A 24 3.33 20.16 12.19
N PRO A 25 3.21 18.99 12.84
CA PRO A 25 2.14 18.77 13.81
C PRO A 25 2.01 19.86 14.89
N SER A 26 3.12 20.46 15.32
CA SER A 26 3.12 21.57 16.28
C SER A 26 2.54 22.89 15.75
N GLY A 27 2.41 23.04 14.43
CA GLY A 27 1.81 24.22 13.79
C GLY A 27 0.30 24.08 13.56
N ILE A 28 -0.31 22.96 13.95
CA ILE A 28 -1.75 22.76 13.82
C ILE A 28 -2.45 23.44 15.00
N SER A 29 -3.15 24.55 14.72
CA SER A 29 -3.90 25.32 15.71
C SER A 29 -5.21 25.83 15.13
N CYS A 30 -6.12 26.30 15.99
CA CYS A 30 -7.37 26.90 15.56
C CYS A 30 -7.11 28.19 14.79
N GLU A 31 -6.10 28.99 15.18
CA GLU A 31 -5.69 30.21 14.48
C GLU A 31 -5.33 29.89 13.02
N LEU A 32 -4.52 28.87 12.78
CA LEU A 32 -4.19 28.45 11.41
C LEU A 32 -5.46 28.13 10.60
N VAL A 33 -6.41 27.41 11.19
CA VAL A 33 -7.64 27.03 10.47
C VAL A 33 -8.50 28.26 10.19
N HIS A 34 -8.60 29.21 11.12
CA HIS A 34 -9.30 30.48 10.87
C HIS A 34 -8.62 31.31 9.77
N GLU A 35 -7.28 31.31 9.69
CA GLU A 35 -6.58 31.97 8.58
C GLU A 35 -6.90 31.29 7.22
N LEU A 36 -7.12 29.98 7.20
CA LEU A 36 -7.51 29.30 5.97
C LEU A 36 -8.92 29.66 5.49
N GLU A 37 -9.78 30.19 6.36
CA GLU A 37 -11.12 30.65 5.97
C GLU A 37 -11.07 31.82 4.96
N TYR A 38 -9.99 32.63 4.94
CA TYR A 38 -9.78 33.65 3.92
C TYR A 38 -9.63 33.10 2.50
N LEU A 39 -9.35 31.81 2.35
CA LEU A 39 -9.25 31.14 1.05
C LEU A 39 -10.61 30.64 0.54
N GLN A 40 -11.67 30.72 1.35
CA GLN A 40 -13.02 30.30 0.98
C GLN A 40 -13.70 31.28 -0.01
N PRO A 41 -14.70 30.82 -0.80
CA PRO A 41 -15.31 29.49 -0.77
C PRO A 41 -14.49 28.45 -1.55
N TYR A 42 -14.41 27.24 -1.01
CA TYR A 42 -13.79 26.12 -1.69
C TYR A 42 -14.73 25.51 -2.75
N GLY A 43 -14.17 24.99 -3.84
CA GLY A 43 -14.91 24.39 -4.95
C GLY A 43 -14.00 23.82 -6.03
N ALA A 44 -14.56 23.51 -7.20
CA ALA A 44 -13.82 22.85 -8.29
C ALA A 44 -12.59 23.64 -8.79
N GLY A 45 -12.65 24.98 -8.79
CA GLY A 45 -11.54 25.87 -9.18
C GLY A 45 -10.66 26.35 -8.02
N ASN A 46 -11.08 26.07 -6.78
CA ASN A 46 -10.38 26.46 -5.55
C ASN A 46 -10.56 25.36 -4.50
N PRO A 47 -9.83 24.23 -4.60
CA PRO A 47 -9.97 23.14 -3.65
C PRO A 47 -9.49 23.52 -2.26
N GLN A 48 -10.04 22.85 -1.23
CA GLN A 48 -9.55 23.00 0.13
C GLN A 48 -8.07 22.64 0.19
N PRO A 49 -7.21 23.44 0.86
CA PRO A 49 -5.79 23.16 0.97
C PRO A 49 -5.50 21.79 1.57
N LEU A 50 -4.57 21.06 0.95
CA LEU A 50 -4.15 19.74 1.35
C LEU A 50 -2.75 19.80 1.96
N PHE A 51 -2.65 19.38 3.20
CA PHE A 51 -1.41 19.43 3.97
C PHE A 51 -0.75 18.05 4.05
N GLY A 52 0.58 18.02 3.96
CA GLY A 52 1.38 16.80 4.17
C GLY A 52 1.97 16.75 5.57
N LEU A 53 1.64 15.71 6.34
CA LEU A 53 2.30 15.35 7.59
C LEU A 53 3.20 14.15 7.31
N TYR A 54 4.50 14.33 7.42
CA TYR A 54 5.50 13.33 7.02
C TYR A 54 6.17 12.67 8.23
N ASN A 55 6.56 11.40 8.06
CA ASN A 55 7.25 10.59 9.07
C ASN A 55 6.48 10.55 10.41
N MET A 56 5.18 10.33 10.33
CA MET A 56 4.32 10.17 11.50
C MET A 56 4.32 8.70 11.93
N LYS A 57 4.66 8.41 13.17
CA LYS A 57 4.56 7.06 13.71
C LYS A 57 3.12 6.77 14.11
N LEU A 58 2.53 5.71 13.57
CA LEU A 58 1.19 5.25 13.92
C LEU A 58 1.22 4.57 15.29
N THR A 59 0.53 5.14 16.28
CA THR A 59 0.53 4.65 17.67
C THR A 59 -0.78 4.00 18.08
N GLY A 60 -1.86 4.23 17.33
CA GLY A 60 -3.16 3.64 17.63
C GLY A 60 -4.12 3.68 16.44
N ILE A 61 -5.00 2.68 16.38
CA ILE A 61 -6.05 2.55 15.37
C ILE A 61 -7.34 2.21 16.11
N THR A 62 -8.30 3.13 16.13
CA THR A 62 -9.56 2.98 16.85
C THR A 62 -10.74 3.09 15.89
N PRO A 63 -11.54 2.04 15.71
CA PRO A 63 -12.79 2.13 14.96
C PRO A 63 -13.79 3.07 15.66
N ILE A 64 -14.45 3.91 14.87
CA ILE A 64 -15.48 4.87 15.33
C ILE A 64 -16.70 4.83 14.41
N GLY A 65 -17.80 5.45 14.80
CA GLY A 65 -19.02 5.49 13.99
C GLY A 65 -19.57 4.10 13.66
N GLY A 66 -19.58 3.19 14.65
CA GLY A 66 -20.02 1.80 14.42
C GLY A 66 -19.06 0.98 13.53
N GLY A 67 -17.77 1.35 13.49
CA GLY A 67 -16.75 0.67 12.69
C GLY A 67 -16.62 1.17 11.24
N LYS A 68 -17.40 2.17 10.85
CA LYS A 68 -17.40 2.72 9.48
C LYS A 68 -16.25 3.72 9.20
N HIS A 69 -15.59 4.18 10.26
CA HIS A 69 -14.52 5.16 10.18
C HIS A 69 -13.41 4.77 11.14
N LEU A 70 -12.21 5.33 10.96
CA LEU A 70 -11.09 5.13 11.86
C LEU A 70 -10.64 6.47 12.47
N ARG A 71 -10.30 6.42 13.75
CA ARG A 71 -9.48 7.42 14.40
C ARG A 71 -8.09 6.85 14.54
N LEU A 72 -7.12 7.50 13.90
CA LEU A 72 -5.73 7.12 13.97
C LEU A 72 -5.02 8.04 14.96
N SER A 73 -4.26 7.46 15.89
CA SER A 73 -3.35 8.19 16.76
C SER A 73 -1.97 8.12 16.14
N VAL A 74 -1.36 9.27 15.88
CA VAL A 74 -0.03 9.37 15.27
C VAL A 74 0.85 10.30 16.09
N CYS A 75 2.17 10.10 16.05
CA CYS A 75 3.11 11.00 16.72
C CYS A 75 4.36 11.25 15.87
N ARG A 76 5.00 12.39 16.13
CA ARG A 76 6.36 12.70 15.65
C ARG A 76 7.13 13.38 16.78
N GLY A 77 8.13 12.68 17.32
CA GLY A 77 8.78 13.08 18.59
C GLY A 77 7.75 13.10 19.72
N GLU A 78 7.65 14.21 20.43
CA GLU A 78 6.72 14.39 21.54
C GLU A 78 5.34 14.94 21.10
N GLN A 79 5.15 15.20 19.81
CA GLN A 79 3.90 15.72 19.28
C GLN A 79 2.95 14.57 18.93
N TYR A 80 1.82 14.51 19.62
CA TYR A 80 0.75 13.53 19.40
C TYR A 80 -0.44 14.19 18.70
N LEU A 81 -1.03 13.50 17.76
CA LEU A 81 -2.18 13.97 16.98
C LEU A 81 -3.17 12.82 16.78
N ASN A 82 -4.46 13.12 16.93
CA ASN A 82 -5.53 12.24 16.50
C ASN A 82 -6.07 12.74 15.17
N VAL A 83 -6.12 11.87 14.19
CA VAL A 83 -6.63 12.19 12.86
C VAL A 83 -7.79 11.26 12.51
N MET A 84 -8.75 11.79 11.76
CA MET A 84 -9.94 11.04 11.35
C MET A 84 -9.77 10.54 9.93
N TYR A 85 -10.02 9.25 9.72
CA TYR A 85 -10.02 8.61 8.42
C TYR A 85 -11.41 8.08 8.12
N PHE A 86 -12.18 8.87 7.40
CA PHE A 86 -13.58 8.57 7.11
C PHE A 86 -13.72 7.52 6.00
N SER A 87 -14.82 6.74 6.07
CA SER A 87 -15.18 5.71 5.08
C SER A 87 -14.17 4.58 4.93
N HIS A 88 -13.38 4.33 5.99
CA HIS A 88 -12.45 3.20 6.07
C HIS A 88 -12.70 2.39 7.33
N THR A 89 -12.66 1.07 7.17
CA THR A 89 -12.83 0.12 8.27
C THR A 89 -11.47 -0.41 8.73
N LYS A 90 -11.45 -1.09 9.88
CA LYS A 90 -10.21 -1.73 10.36
C LYS A 90 -9.76 -2.87 9.44
N ASP A 91 -10.70 -3.52 8.76
CA ASP A 91 -10.41 -4.65 7.87
C ASP A 91 -9.76 -4.19 6.57
N ASP A 92 -10.16 -3.00 6.07
CA ASP A 92 -9.60 -2.39 4.87
C ASP A 92 -8.26 -1.68 5.14
N PHE A 93 -7.97 -1.38 6.41
CA PHE A 93 -6.78 -0.64 6.78
C PHE A 93 -5.54 -1.51 6.75
N ILE A 94 -4.59 -1.18 5.87
CA ILE A 94 -3.43 -2.02 5.56
C ILE A 94 -2.23 -1.78 6.48
N PHE A 95 -2.21 -0.65 7.21
CA PHE A 95 -1.08 -0.26 8.07
C PHE A 95 -1.25 -0.81 9.49
N SER A 96 -0.13 -0.93 10.19
CA SER A 96 -0.06 -1.47 11.55
C SER A 96 0.46 -0.43 12.54
N VAL A 97 0.09 -0.59 13.82
CA VAL A 97 0.69 0.22 14.89
C VAL A 97 2.20 -0.02 14.90
N GLY A 98 2.96 1.08 14.89
CA GLY A 98 4.41 1.08 14.78
C GLY A 98 4.95 1.51 13.42
N ASP A 99 4.12 1.50 12.37
CA ASP A 99 4.52 1.97 11.04
C ASP A 99 4.76 3.48 11.03
N SER A 100 5.73 3.90 10.21
CA SER A 100 5.95 5.30 9.86
C SER A 100 5.16 5.64 8.59
N VAL A 101 4.25 6.59 8.69
CA VAL A 101 3.32 6.95 7.62
C VAL A 101 3.42 8.43 7.25
N ASP A 102 3.18 8.72 5.98
CA ASP A 102 2.92 10.06 5.48
C ASP A 102 1.42 10.23 5.25
N LEU A 103 0.87 11.32 5.73
CA LEU A 103 -0.55 11.62 5.67
C LEU A 103 -0.79 12.85 4.82
N ALA A 104 -1.74 12.77 3.91
CA ALA A 104 -2.36 13.92 3.27
C ALA A 104 -3.62 14.28 4.04
N VAL A 105 -3.71 15.48 4.60
CA VAL A 105 -4.78 15.87 5.50
C VAL A 105 -5.39 17.21 5.12
N THR A 106 -6.68 17.38 5.44
CA THR A 106 -7.36 18.69 5.50
C THR A 106 -7.64 19.04 6.94
N LEU A 107 -7.73 20.33 7.22
CA LEU A 107 -8.00 20.87 8.54
C LEU A 107 -9.36 21.54 8.56
N ASP A 108 -10.10 21.33 9.66
CA ASP A 108 -11.40 21.93 9.92
C ASP A 108 -11.55 22.30 11.39
N ILE A 109 -12.46 23.23 11.72
CA ILE A 109 -12.86 23.48 13.09
C ILE A 109 -14.04 22.59 13.48
N ASN A 110 -13.90 21.87 14.58
CA ASN A 110 -14.99 21.14 15.21
C ASN A 110 -15.38 21.88 16.51
N GLN A 111 -16.63 22.36 16.57
CA GLN A 111 -17.20 22.97 17.77
C GLN A 111 -17.95 21.91 18.58
N TYR A 112 -17.50 21.66 19.77
CA TYR A 112 -18.16 20.74 20.71
C TYR A 112 -18.23 21.35 22.10
N ASN A 113 -19.42 21.44 22.69
CA ASN A 113 -19.68 22.05 24.01
C ASN A 113 -19.09 23.46 24.18
N GLY A 114 -19.11 24.26 23.14
CA GLY A 114 -18.58 25.66 23.17
C GLY A 114 -17.06 25.77 23.08
N ALA A 115 -16.33 24.64 22.97
CA ALA A 115 -14.90 24.63 22.71
C ALA A 115 -14.61 24.32 21.23
N GLU A 116 -13.70 25.08 20.66
CA GLU A 116 -13.19 24.86 19.31
C GLU A 116 -11.97 23.93 19.36
N ASN A 117 -11.96 22.94 18.48
CA ASN A 117 -10.85 22.03 18.33
C ASN A 117 -10.56 21.81 16.84
N VAL A 118 -9.30 21.66 16.47
CA VAL A 118 -8.94 21.34 15.10
C VAL A 118 -9.30 19.88 14.82
N SER A 119 -10.10 19.66 13.79
CA SER A 119 -10.36 18.36 13.21
C SER A 119 -9.39 18.13 12.06
N VAL A 120 -8.53 17.12 12.17
CA VAL A 120 -7.58 16.73 11.14
C VAL A 120 -8.14 15.51 10.40
N VAL A 121 -8.46 15.69 9.12
CA VAL A 121 -9.10 14.67 8.30
C VAL A 121 -8.11 14.12 7.28
N VAL A 122 -7.86 12.83 7.33
CA VAL A 122 -6.99 12.11 6.38
C VAL A 122 -7.72 11.97 5.04
N ARG A 123 -7.05 12.36 3.97
CA ARG A 123 -7.49 12.19 2.58
C ARG A 123 -6.76 11.04 1.91
N ASP A 124 -5.49 10.85 2.28
CA ASP A 124 -4.69 9.73 1.82
C ASP A 124 -3.59 9.39 2.83
N ILE A 125 -3.08 8.17 2.80
CA ILE A 125 -2.05 7.67 3.68
C ILE A 125 -1.13 6.71 2.93
N LYS A 126 0.19 6.86 3.14
CA LYS A 126 1.19 5.93 2.63
C LYS A 126 2.29 5.68 3.67
N LEU A 127 3.10 4.66 3.46
CA LEU A 127 4.32 4.49 4.26
C LEU A 127 5.36 5.55 3.91
N SER A 128 6.06 6.07 4.92
CA SER A 128 7.00 7.18 4.74
C SER A 128 8.23 6.79 3.94
N GLU A 129 8.72 5.55 4.08
CA GLU A 129 9.95 5.05 3.46
C GLU A 129 9.71 4.39 2.10
N GLU A 130 8.44 4.28 1.67
CA GLU A 130 8.08 3.51 0.50
C GLU A 130 7.53 4.39 -0.62
N ASN A 131 7.91 4.01 -1.83
CA ASN A 131 7.35 4.57 -3.04
C ASN A 131 6.25 3.62 -3.59
N PRO A 132 4.96 3.92 -3.40
CA PRO A 132 3.89 3.09 -3.93
C PRO A 132 3.98 2.89 -5.45
N LEU A 133 4.60 3.82 -6.17
CA LEU A 133 4.82 3.70 -7.62
C LEU A 133 5.78 2.56 -7.95
N GLU A 134 6.81 2.33 -7.15
CA GLU A 134 7.73 1.19 -7.35
C GLU A 134 7.02 -0.15 -7.13
N CYS A 135 6.15 -0.21 -6.12
CA CYS A 135 5.31 -1.37 -5.89
C CYS A 135 4.43 -1.66 -7.12
N LEU A 136 3.69 -0.66 -7.60
CA LEU A 136 2.82 -0.78 -8.77
C LEU A 136 3.61 -1.10 -10.06
N GLN A 137 4.78 -0.49 -10.26
CA GLN A 137 5.66 -0.81 -11.38
C GLN A 137 6.13 -2.27 -11.33
N SER A 138 6.49 -2.78 -10.16
CA SER A 138 6.89 -4.17 -10.00
C SER A 138 5.76 -5.16 -10.31
N VAL A 139 4.52 -4.84 -9.96
CA VAL A 139 3.34 -5.63 -10.34
C VAL A 139 3.14 -5.63 -11.85
N ARG A 140 3.27 -4.48 -12.51
CA ARG A 140 3.18 -4.39 -13.98
C ARG A 140 4.24 -5.22 -14.70
N ILE A 141 5.47 -5.24 -14.19
CA ILE A 141 6.52 -6.11 -14.73
C ILE A 141 6.10 -7.59 -14.64
N TYR A 142 5.53 -8.00 -13.49
CA TYR A 142 5.00 -9.35 -13.33
C TYR A 142 3.86 -9.65 -14.32
N GLU A 143 2.92 -8.74 -14.49
CA GLU A 143 1.79 -8.90 -15.42
C GLU A 143 2.26 -9.04 -16.87
N LYS A 144 3.18 -8.17 -17.32
CA LYS A 144 3.82 -8.27 -18.64
C LYS A 144 4.49 -9.63 -18.83
N MET A 145 5.20 -10.11 -17.81
CA MET A 145 5.81 -11.45 -17.84
C MET A 145 4.74 -12.54 -18.04
N CYS A 146 3.59 -12.44 -17.37
CA CYS A 146 2.52 -13.42 -17.49
C CYS A 146 1.97 -13.52 -18.92
N ILE A 147 1.79 -12.40 -19.62
CA ILE A 147 1.25 -12.35 -20.99
C ILE A 147 2.31 -12.51 -22.10
N ASN A 148 3.56 -12.85 -21.75
CA ASN A 148 4.69 -12.98 -22.68
C ASN A 148 5.04 -11.69 -23.45
N ASP A 149 4.80 -10.53 -22.85
CA ASP A 149 5.23 -9.24 -23.39
C ASP A 149 6.75 -9.08 -23.24
N SER A 150 7.34 -8.18 -24.04
CA SER A 150 8.76 -7.90 -23.98
C SER A 150 9.13 -7.21 -22.66
N ILE A 151 10.07 -7.80 -21.91
CA ILE A 151 10.55 -7.27 -20.63
C ILE A 151 12.07 -7.20 -20.68
N SER A 152 12.64 -6.10 -20.17
CA SER A 152 14.08 -5.98 -20.05
C SER A 152 14.64 -6.89 -18.96
N ALA A 153 15.90 -7.33 -19.10
CA ALA A 153 16.55 -8.13 -18.06
C ALA A 153 16.70 -7.35 -16.74
N ASP A 154 16.82 -6.02 -16.81
CA ASP A 154 16.86 -5.15 -15.66
C ASP A 154 15.51 -5.20 -14.89
N ASP A 155 14.39 -5.12 -15.61
CA ASP A 155 13.07 -5.20 -14.99
C ASP A 155 12.80 -6.58 -14.39
N LEU A 156 13.18 -7.66 -15.07
CA LEU A 156 13.08 -9.00 -14.51
C LEU A 156 13.89 -9.14 -13.21
N SER A 157 15.07 -8.52 -13.12
CA SER A 157 15.89 -8.54 -11.92
C SER A 157 15.19 -7.90 -10.71
N LYS A 158 14.37 -6.86 -10.93
CA LYS A 158 13.61 -6.16 -9.87
C LYS A 158 12.54 -7.03 -9.20
N ILE A 159 12.02 -8.01 -9.95
CA ILE A 159 10.98 -8.92 -9.43
C ILE A 159 11.50 -10.34 -9.17
N MET A 160 12.80 -10.62 -9.41
CA MET A 160 13.40 -11.92 -9.13
C MET A 160 13.52 -12.16 -7.61
N PRO A 161 12.81 -13.15 -7.04
CA PRO A 161 12.88 -13.41 -5.61
C PRO A 161 14.09 -14.24 -5.25
N THR A 162 14.62 -14.00 -4.06
CA THR A 162 15.65 -14.83 -3.44
C THR A 162 15.04 -15.97 -2.63
N ARG A 163 15.83 -16.97 -2.28
CA ARG A 163 15.37 -18.05 -1.38
C ARG A 163 14.95 -17.54 0.00
N ALA A 164 15.56 -16.45 0.48
CA ALA A 164 15.20 -15.80 1.72
C ALA A 164 13.79 -15.19 1.64
N ASP A 165 13.45 -14.55 0.51
CA ASP A 165 12.14 -13.95 0.27
C ASP A 165 11.04 -15.02 0.33
N PHE A 166 11.27 -16.18 -0.33
CA PHE A 166 10.36 -17.33 -0.23
C PHE A 166 10.15 -17.80 1.21
N ALA A 167 11.23 -17.90 1.99
CA ALA A 167 11.16 -18.36 3.37
C ALA A 167 10.37 -17.39 4.27
N ILE A 168 10.49 -16.08 4.04
CA ILE A 168 9.77 -15.05 4.78
C ILE A 168 8.27 -15.16 4.50
N ILE A 169 7.87 -15.17 3.23
CA ILE A 169 6.47 -15.27 2.82
C ILE A 169 5.84 -16.59 3.28
N TYR A 170 6.55 -17.70 3.11
CA TYR A 170 6.02 -19.01 3.53
C TYR A 170 5.80 -19.10 5.03
N ARG A 171 6.71 -18.55 5.86
CA ARG A 171 6.52 -18.48 7.31
C ARG A 171 5.29 -17.67 7.69
N LYS A 172 5.06 -16.55 7.00
CA LYS A 172 3.86 -15.74 7.21
C LYS A 172 2.58 -16.51 6.88
N ILE A 173 2.55 -17.22 5.75
CA ILE A 173 1.39 -18.02 5.36
C ILE A 173 1.14 -19.14 6.40
N LYS A 174 2.18 -19.76 6.93
CA LYS A 174 2.07 -20.81 7.96
C LYS A 174 1.65 -20.29 9.35
N SER A 175 1.69 -19.00 9.59
CA SER A 175 1.34 -18.44 10.91
C SER A 175 -0.16 -18.53 11.23
N ALA A 176 -1.00 -18.86 10.25
CA ALA A 176 -2.44 -19.06 10.42
C ALA A 176 -2.91 -20.27 9.57
N PRO A 177 -3.99 -20.95 9.99
CA PRO A 177 -4.58 -22.03 9.19
C PRO A 177 -5.02 -21.59 7.80
N GLU A 178 -5.54 -20.38 7.71
CA GLU A 178 -5.87 -19.66 6.49
C GLU A 178 -5.57 -18.17 6.71
N LEU A 179 -4.78 -17.59 5.82
CA LEU A 179 -4.42 -16.17 5.85
C LEU A 179 -5.24 -15.44 4.80
N LYS A 180 -6.22 -14.64 5.24
CA LYS A 180 -6.96 -13.70 4.38
C LYS A 180 -6.29 -12.33 4.44
N THR A 181 -5.83 -11.85 3.30
CA THR A 181 -5.02 -10.63 3.20
C THR A 181 -5.25 -9.97 1.84
N SER A 182 -4.63 -8.82 1.60
CA SER A 182 -4.45 -8.24 0.26
C SER A 182 -2.98 -8.18 -0.09
N LEU A 183 -2.67 -7.98 -1.39
CA LEU A 183 -1.28 -7.82 -1.83
C LEU A 183 -0.61 -6.63 -1.10
N ALA A 184 -1.33 -5.51 -0.99
CA ALA A 184 -0.85 -4.32 -0.30
C ALA A 184 -0.60 -4.57 1.19
N LYS A 185 -1.53 -5.25 1.88
CA LYS A 185 -1.39 -5.60 3.29
C LYS A 185 -0.22 -6.57 3.52
N LEU A 186 -0.10 -7.59 2.67
CA LEU A 186 1.02 -8.53 2.74
C LEU A 186 2.36 -7.82 2.51
N TRP A 187 2.42 -6.88 1.57
CA TRP A 187 3.60 -6.07 1.31
C TRP A 187 3.97 -5.19 2.52
N CYS A 188 3.01 -4.49 3.11
CA CYS A 188 3.23 -3.68 4.32
C CYS A 188 3.73 -4.53 5.49
N GLU A 189 3.12 -5.70 5.73
CA GLU A 189 3.49 -6.59 6.84
C GLU A 189 4.86 -7.27 6.67
N MET A 190 5.38 -7.34 5.44
CA MET A 190 6.71 -7.91 5.18
C MET A 190 7.87 -6.95 5.46
N GLY A 191 7.60 -5.78 5.99
CA GLY A 191 8.59 -4.73 6.23
C GLY A 191 9.02 -4.13 4.89
N CYS A 192 8.25 -3.18 4.48
CA CYS A 192 8.32 -2.43 3.23
C CYS A 192 9.74 -2.17 2.74
N GLY A 193 9.94 -2.23 1.43
CA GLY A 193 11.23 -2.04 0.75
C GLY A 193 12.10 -3.28 0.63
N LYS A 194 11.88 -4.32 1.43
CA LYS A 194 12.68 -5.56 1.34
C LYS A 194 12.22 -6.49 0.23
N ILE A 195 10.90 -6.59 0.02
CA ILE A 195 10.31 -7.46 -0.99
C ILE A 195 9.28 -6.66 -1.76
N SER A 196 9.48 -6.43 -3.07
CA SER A 196 8.52 -5.71 -3.90
C SER A 196 7.23 -6.51 -4.12
N CYS A 197 6.12 -5.81 -4.43
CA CYS A 197 4.84 -6.45 -4.75
C CYS A 197 4.95 -7.45 -5.91
N GLY A 198 5.77 -7.14 -6.92
CA GLY A 198 6.05 -8.04 -8.04
C GLY A 198 6.75 -9.33 -7.57
N LYS A 199 7.73 -9.24 -6.66
CA LYS A 199 8.36 -10.42 -6.05
C LYS A 199 7.35 -11.25 -5.26
N ILE A 200 6.46 -10.62 -4.51
CA ILE A 200 5.39 -11.33 -3.78
C ILE A 200 4.52 -12.11 -4.76
N LYS A 201 4.08 -11.50 -5.85
CA LYS A 201 3.29 -12.17 -6.90
C LYS A 201 4.03 -13.37 -7.49
N VAL A 202 5.31 -13.23 -7.83
CA VAL A 202 6.15 -14.35 -8.31
C VAL A 202 6.22 -15.47 -7.28
N ILE A 203 6.46 -15.13 -6.00
CA ILE A 203 6.57 -16.13 -4.91
C ILE A 203 5.26 -16.88 -4.73
N LEU A 204 4.12 -16.19 -4.65
CA LEU A 204 2.81 -16.81 -4.49
C LEU A 204 2.51 -17.74 -5.68
N THR A 205 2.77 -17.29 -6.90
CA THR A 205 2.60 -18.08 -8.12
C THR A 205 3.48 -19.32 -8.10
N ALA A 206 4.78 -19.19 -7.80
CA ALA A 206 5.70 -20.32 -7.75
C ALA A 206 5.30 -21.36 -6.68
N MET A 207 4.92 -20.89 -5.49
CA MET A 207 4.46 -21.77 -4.41
C MET A 207 3.16 -22.50 -4.76
N THR A 208 2.23 -21.83 -5.43
CA THR A 208 0.98 -22.43 -5.90
C THR A 208 1.25 -23.49 -6.99
N GLN A 209 2.12 -23.19 -7.95
CA GLN A 209 2.52 -24.12 -9.01
C GLN A 209 3.21 -25.39 -8.44
N LEU A 210 3.96 -25.23 -7.36
CA LEU A 210 4.62 -26.34 -6.67
C LEU A 210 3.73 -27.03 -5.63
N LYS A 211 2.45 -26.63 -5.50
CA LYS A 211 1.49 -27.16 -4.53
C LYS A 211 1.97 -27.04 -3.07
N LEU A 212 2.72 -25.98 -2.76
CA LEU A 212 3.14 -25.66 -1.40
C LEU A 212 2.08 -24.89 -0.65
N ILE A 213 1.27 -24.12 -1.38
CA ILE A 213 0.14 -23.35 -0.89
C ILE A 213 -1.06 -23.48 -1.83
N SER A 214 -2.27 -23.24 -1.31
CA SER A 214 -3.40 -22.80 -2.12
C SER A 214 -3.49 -21.28 -2.06
N CYS A 215 -3.83 -20.68 -3.19
CA CYS A 215 -4.00 -19.24 -3.35
C CYS A 215 -5.30 -19.00 -4.13
N GLU A 216 -6.27 -18.33 -3.50
CA GLU A 216 -7.53 -17.96 -4.12
C GLU A 216 -7.64 -16.43 -4.07
N GLU A 217 -7.83 -15.81 -5.23
CA GLU A 217 -8.01 -14.37 -5.38
C GLU A 217 -9.48 -14.04 -5.63
N ASN A 218 -10.07 -13.18 -4.81
CA ASN A 218 -11.43 -12.67 -4.98
C ASN A 218 -11.42 -11.14 -4.83
N GLY A 219 -11.32 -10.45 -5.96
CA GLY A 219 -11.05 -9.01 -5.98
C GLY A 219 -9.70 -8.71 -5.34
N ASP A 220 -9.68 -7.78 -4.38
CA ASP A 220 -8.44 -7.41 -3.67
C ASP A 220 -8.08 -8.38 -2.53
N VAL A 221 -8.96 -9.32 -2.19
CA VAL A 221 -8.74 -10.28 -1.11
C VAL A 221 -8.07 -11.53 -1.66
N ILE A 222 -6.97 -11.92 -1.02
CA ILE A 222 -6.21 -13.13 -1.30
C ILE A 222 -6.34 -14.06 -0.11
N SER A 223 -6.85 -15.29 -0.32
CA SER A 223 -6.89 -16.35 0.68
C SER A 223 -5.74 -17.32 0.44
N LEU A 224 -4.84 -17.42 1.41
CA LEU A 224 -3.63 -18.23 1.36
C LEU A 224 -3.68 -19.32 2.43
N LYS A 225 -3.38 -20.57 2.05
CA LYS A 225 -3.30 -21.69 2.96
C LYS A 225 -2.08 -22.55 2.65
N ALA A 226 -1.27 -22.84 3.65
CA ALA A 226 -0.16 -23.76 3.50
C ALA A 226 -0.69 -25.21 3.30
N LEU A 227 -0.17 -25.91 2.32
CA LEU A 227 -0.49 -27.33 2.06
C LEU A 227 0.54 -28.24 2.72
N GLU A 228 0.14 -29.47 3.02
CA GLU A 228 1.07 -30.47 3.50
C GLU A 228 2.05 -30.84 2.38
N TYR A 229 3.34 -30.69 2.66
CA TYR A 229 4.40 -31.01 1.73
C TYR A 229 5.52 -31.78 2.44
N SER A 230 5.85 -32.95 1.92
CA SER A 230 6.92 -33.78 2.45
C SER A 230 8.21 -33.59 1.66
N GLY A 231 9.26 -33.12 2.33
CA GLY A 231 10.58 -32.94 1.75
C GLY A 231 11.00 -31.48 1.51
N LYS A 232 12.07 -31.29 0.74
CA LYS A 232 12.59 -29.98 0.34
C LYS A 232 12.03 -29.63 -1.04
N ALA A 233 11.31 -28.52 -1.14
CA ALA A 233 10.84 -28.01 -2.43
C ALA A 233 12.00 -27.40 -3.22
N ASP A 234 12.10 -27.80 -4.49
CA ASP A 234 13.00 -27.16 -5.45
C ASP A 234 12.27 -26.03 -6.15
N LEU A 235 12.47 -24.80 -5.66
CA LEU A 235 11.80 -23.61 -6.15
C LEU A 235 12.14 -23.28 -7.60
N SER A 236 13.30 -23.73 -8.10
CA SER A 236 13.72 -23.50 -9.49
C SER A 236 12.86 -24.25 -10.52
N LYS A 237 12.16 -25.29 -10.09
CA LYS A 237 11.26 -26.09 -10.94
C LYS A 237 9.88 -25.46 -11.15
N ALA A 238 9.56 -24.37 -10.46
CA ALA A 238 8.30 -23.68 -10.70
C ALA A 238 8.28 -23.08 -12.12
N PRO A 239 7.24 -23.31 -12.93
CA PRO A 239 7.15 -22.77 -14.29
C PRO A 239 7.42 -21.28 -14.38
N VAL A 240 6.92 -20.49 -13.42
CA VAL A 240 7.19 -19.05 -13.37
C VAL A 240 8.69 -18.74 -13.18
N MET A 241 9.41 -19.53 -12.38
CA MET A 241 10.84 -19.35 -12.14
C MET A 241 11.67 -19.75 -13.37
N ILE A 242 11.29 -20.83 -14.07
CA ILE A 242 11.91 -21.23 -15.33
C ILE A 242 11.75 -20.12 -16.37
N LYS A 243 10.53 -19.61 -16.55
CA LYS A 243 10.23 -18.50 -17.48
C LYS A 243 11.07 -17.25 -17.19
N MET A 244 11.26 -16.91 -15.92
CA MET A 244 12.11 -15.78 -15.52
C MET A 244 13.58 -16.00 -15.86
N GLN A 245 14.09 -17.23 -15.67
CA GLN A 245 15.48 -17.56 -16.01
C GLN A 245 15.73 -17.55 -17.51
N GLU A 246 14.79 -18.06 -18.31
CA GLU A 246 14.85 -18.01 -19.77
C GLU A 246 14.82 -16.57 -20.28
N GLY A 247 13.93 -15.72 -19.76
CA GLY A 247 13.86 -14.30 -20.10
C GLY A 247 15.12 -13.53 -19.70
N ALA A 248 15.80 -13.92 -18.63
CA ALA A 248 17.07 -13.33 -18.21
C ALA A 248 18.27 -13.79 -19.08
N ASN A 249 18.18 -14.99 -19.65
CA ASN A 249 19.26 -15.59 -20.48
C ASN A 249 19.15 -15.26 -21.97
N ASN A 250 17.99 -14.83 -22.46
CA ASN A 250 17.79 -14.39 -23.86
C ASN A 250 18.45 -13.01 -24.13
N ARG A 251 19.73 -12.90 -23.81
CA ARG A 251 20.64 -11.82 -24.22
C ARG A 251 21.46 -12.30 -25.42
N PHE A 252 20.80 -12.45 -26.59
CA PHE A 252 21.54 -12.49 -27.86
C PHE A 252 20.66 -11.99 -29.00
#